data_11431ca4726d892e8bc521266e0f8c62
#
_entry.id   11431ca4726d892e8bc521266e0f8c62
#
_cell.length_a   1.000
_cell.length_b   1.000
_cell.length_c   1.000
_cell.angle_alpha   90.00
_cell.angle_beta   90.00
_cell.angle_gamma   90.00
#
_symmetry.space_group_name_H-M   'P 1'
#
loop_
_entity.id
_entity.type
_entity.pdbx_description
1 polymer ?
#
loop_
_entity_poly.entity_id
_entity_poly.type
_entity_poly.pdbx_seq_one_letter_code
_entity_poly.pdbx_strand_id
1 'polypeptide(L)'
;MPTTLSGIYWESQGPGDGHPVLLLEGYTGQLIGWRDEFCAMLTRKGLRVLRMDNRDVGLSRHEPEGATYTIADMAGDVREVIEDAQVSRVTIVGQSMGGMIAQLVALNHPEVVAGLVLFYTTPTPIDINENVFTSEIVVPQTREEAIAGFLAGNRDTASPAYAYDEPGQRRLAGLMYDRDPDQSGLTRQREAIRHMPDLTERLPELTVPVALIHGRDDALISHRGSLRLSEQIPHAELHLYPGLGHEIARPLWTDFAGTIARTVHHASASR
;
A
#
# COMPACT_ATOMS: atom_id res chain seq x y z
N MET A 1 -12.58 -1.75 18.88
CA MET A 1 -11.98 -1.65 17.55
C MET A 1 -10.87 -2.66 17.50
N PRO A 2 -10.75 -3.47 16.43
CA PRO A 2 -9.78 -4.54 16.43
C PRO A 2 -8.36 -3.99 16.35
N THR A 3 -7.54 -4.43 17.29
CA THR A 3 -6.11 -4.15 17.36
C THR A 3 -5.44 -5.46 17.69
N THR A 4 -4.42 -5.85 16.93
CA THR A 4 -3.67 -7.08 17.16
C THR A 4 -2.97 -7.07 18.52
N LEU A 5 -2.43 -8.21 18.95
CA LEU A 5 -1.67 -8.29 20.21
C LEU A 5 -0.45 -7.36 20.20
N SER A 6 0.19 -7.18 19.05
CA SER A 6 1.33 -6.26 18.90
C SER A 6 0.92 -4.79 18.75
N GLY A 7 -0.36 -4.46 18.70
CA GLY A 7 -0.85 -3.08 18.63
C GLY A 7 -1.05 -2.55 17.21
N ILE A 8 -1.24 -3.42 16.21
CA ILE A 8 -1.57 -3.00 14.84
C ILE A 8 -3.08 -2.82 14.71
N TYR A 9 -3.50 -1.62 14.34
CA TYR A 9 -4.90 -1.28 14.13
C TYR A 9 -5.37 -1.68 12.72
N TRP A 10 -6.55 -2.29 12.63
CA TRP A 10 -7.17 -2.67 11.37
C TRP A 10 -8.69 -2.54 11.40
N GLU A 11 -9.32 -2.52 10.24
CA GLU A 11 -10.76 -2.44 10.06
C GLU A 11 -11.23 -3.44 9.00
N SER A 12 -12.48 -3.87 9.09
CA SER A 12 -13.13 -4.74 8.10
C SER A 12 -14.49 -4.20 7.71
N GLN A 13 -14.80 -4.24 6.40
CA GLN A 13 -16.10 -3.88 5.87
C GLN A 13 -16.51 -4.81 4.73
N GLY A 14 -17.82 -4.87 4.45
CA GLY A 14 -18.40 -5.75 3.43
C GLY A 14 -18.93 -7.07 4.00
N PRO A 15 -19.34 -8.00 3.13
CA PRO A 15 -19.93 -9.26 3.56
C PRO A 15 -18.91 -10.13 4.30
N GLY A 16 -19.32 -10.70 5.44
CA GLY A 16 -18.43 -11.51 6.29
C GLY A 16 -17.94 -12.79 5.60
N ASP A 17 -18.71 -13.32 4.65
CA ASP A 17 -18.41 -14.47 3.80
C ASP A 17 -17.79 -14.09 2.45
N GLY A 18 -17.57 -12.79 2.19
CA GLY A 18 -16.91 -12.30 0.99
C GLY A 18 -15.43 -12.71 0.93
N HIS A 19 -14.88 -12.76 -0.29
CA HIS A 19 -13.45 -13.00 -0.47
C HIS A 19 -12.64 -11.90 0.21
N PRO A 20 -11.70 -12.23 1.12
CA PRO A 20 -10.94 -11.25 1.85
C PRO A 20 -9.89 -10.58 0.97
N VAL A 21 -9.86 -9.26 1.04
CA VAL A 21 -8.88 -8.37 0.37
C VAL A 21 -8.31 -7.45 1.45
N LEU A 22 -6.99 -7.46 1.63
CA LEU A 22 -6.28 -6.59 2.55
C LEU A 22 -5.59 -5.46 1.79
N LEU A 23 -5.92 -4.23 2.12
CA LEU A 23 -5.37 -3.02 1.51
C LEU A 23 -4.25 -2.45 2.39
N LEU A 24 -3.04 -2.34 1.82
CA LEU A 24 -1.83 -1.82 2.47
C LEU A 24 -1.47 -0.45 1.90
N GLU A 25 -1.33 0.52 2.79
CA GLU A 25 -0.89 1.87 2.46
C GLU A 25 0.61 1.96 2.20
N GLY A 26 1.00 3.03 1.50
CA GLY A 26 2.39 3.41 1.29
C GLY A 26 3.03 4.10 2.50
N TYR A 27 4.21 4.67 2.26
CA TYR A 27 4.98 5.46 3.22
C TYR A 27 4.11 6.59 3.80
N THR A 28 4.06 6.70 5.11
CA THR A 28 3.28 7.67 5.88
C THR A 28 1.76 7.56 5.76
N GLY A 29 1.26 6.73 4.85
CA GLY A 29 -0.17 6.57 4.62
C GLY A 29 -0.87 5.85 5.77
N GLN A 30 -2.04 6.35 6.17
CA GLN A 30 -2.95 5.70 7.11
C GLN A 30 -4.05 4.96 6.32
N LEU A 31 -4.66 3.95 6.89
CA LEU A 31 -5.70 3.11 6.24
C LEU A 31 -6.83 3.90 5.56
N ILE A 32 -7.11 5.13 6.02
CA ILE A 32 -8.11 6.03 5.43
C ILE A 32 -7.68 6.63 4.08
N GLY A 33 -6.43 6.46 3.66
CA GLY A 33 -5.96 6.77 2.31
C GLY A 33 -6.67 5.91 1.26
N TRP A 34 -6.96 4.65 1.59
CA TRP A 34 -7.93 3.84 0.87
C TRP A 34 -9.34 4.34 1.16
N ARG A 35 -9.78 5.31 0.37
CA ARG A 35 -11.04 6.04 0.55
C ARG A 35 -12.24 5.12 0.73
N ASP A 36 -13.18 5.47 1.60
CA ASP A 36 -14.38 4.67 1.87
C ASP A 36 -15.20 4.43 0.61
N GLU A 37 -15.26 5.39 -0.31
CA GLU A 37 -15.96 5.24 -1.58
C GLU A 37 -15.29 4.19 -2.48
N PHE A 38 -13.96 4.11 -2.50
CA PHE A 38 -13.23 3.06 -3.23
C PHE A 38 -13.45 1.69 -2.58
N CYS A 39 -13.36 1.60 -1.27
CA CYS A 39 -13.65 0.38 -0.52
C CYS A 39 -15.10 -0.08 -0.75
N ALA A 40 -16.07 0.85 -0.79
CA ALA A 40 -17.46 0.54 -1.12
C ALA A 40 -17.62 -0.01 -2.55
N MET A 41 -16.77 0.37 -3.51
CA MET A 41 -16.76 -0.26 -4.84
C MET A 41 -16.34 -1.73 -4.78
N LEU A 42 -15.36 -2.05 -3.95
CA LEU A 42 -14.89 -3.43 -3.75
C LEU A 42 -15.95 -4.28 -3.01
N THR A 43 -16.58 -3.73 -1.96
CA THR A 43 -17.64 -4.46 -1.22
C THR A 43 -18.85 -4.75 -2.08
N ARG A 44 -19.25 -3.83 -2.99
CA ARG A 44 -20.30 -4.08 -3.99
C ARG A 44 -19.97 -5.21 -4.98
N LYS A 45 -18.70 -5.57 -5.11
CA LYS A 45 -18.24 -6.74 -5.90
C LYS A 45 -18.20 -8.03 -5.06
N GLY A 46 -18.74 -8.01 -3.84
CA GLY A 46 -18.78 -9.18 -2.95
C GLY A 46 -17.50 -9.43 -2.17
N LEU A 47 -16.58 -8.44 -2.12
CA LEU A 47 -15.32 -8.58 -1.41
C LEU A 47 -15.48 -8.16 0.05
N ARG A 48 -14.83 -8.89 0.96
CA ARG A 48 -14.59 -8.47 2.35
C ARG A 48 -13.30 -7.67 2.37
N VAL A 49 -13.40 -6.35 2.55
CA VAL A 49 -12.27 -5.43 2.54
C VAL A 49 -11.74 -5.28 3.95
N LEU A 50 -10.45 -5.55 4.13
CA LEU A 50 -9.67 -5.23 5.32
C LEU A 50 -8.72 -4.07 4.99
N ARG A 51 -8.53 -3.16 5.95
CA ARG A 51 -7.54 -2.07 5.88
C ARG A 51 -6.78 -2.04 7.19
N MET A 52 -5.50 -1.71 7.16
CA MET A 52 -4.70 -1.56 8.38
C MET A 52 -3.86 -0.28 8.33
N ASP A 53 -3.59 0.30 9.50
CA ASP A 53 -2.52 1.27 9.66
C ASP A 53 -1.21 0.50 9.85
N ASN A 54 -0.19 0.82 9.06
CA ASN A 54 1.14 0.27 9.30
C ASN A 54 1.66 0.75 10.65
N ARG A 55 2.68 0.06 11.23
CA ARG A 55 3.36 0.58 12.42
C ARG A 55 3.84 2.01 12.21
N ASP A 56 3.85 2.81 13.28
CA ASP A 56 4.27 4.22 13.28
C ASP A 56 3.32 5.17 12.54
N VAL A 57 2.10 4.77 12.21
CA VAL A 57 1.09 5.69 11.66
C VAL A 57 -0.31 5.35 12.17
N GLY A 58 -1.15 6.35 12.24
CA GLY A 58 -2.58 6.22 12.53
C GLY A 58 -2.85 5.73 13.95
N LEU A 59 -3.68 4.70 14.07
CA LEU A 59 -4.05 4.13 15.37
C LEU A 59 -3.22 2.88 15.71
N SER A 60 -2.23 2.53 14.89
CA SER A 60 -1.26 1.48 15.20
C SER A 60 -0.21 1.98 16.20
N ARG A 61 0.47 1.02 16.84
CA ARG A 61 1.54 1.35 17.78
C ARG A 61 2.63 2.20 17.12
N HIS A 62 3.13 3.15 17.88
CA HIS A 62 4.35 3.87 17.59
C HIS A 62 5.54 3.21 18.30
N GLU A 63 6.63 3.01 17.55
CA GLU A 63 7.85 2.47 18.11
C GLU A 63 8.58 3.52 18.95
N PRO A 64 9.24 3.13 20.04
CA PRO A 64 9.95 4.08 20.89
C PRO A 64 11.10 4.76 20.15
N GLU A 65 11.54 5.91 20.66
CA GLU A 65 12.71 6.62 20.13
C GLU A 65 13.93 5.71 20.07
N GLY A 66 14.66 5.76 18.96
CA GLY A 66 15.84 4.92 18.72
C GLY A 66 15.54 3.49 18.23
N ALA A 67 14.28 3.07 18.20
CA ALA A 67 13.93 1.79 17.60
C ALA A 67 14.15 1.81 16.08
N THR A 68 14.45 0.64 15.53
CA THR A 68 14.57 0.40 14.10
C THR A 68 13.77 -0.83 13.72
N TYR A 69 13.29 -0.88 12.49
CA TYR A 69 12.62 -2.04 11.92
C TYR A 69 12.83 -2.07 10.40
N THR A 70 12.44 -3.18 9.81
CA THR A 70 12.59 -3.46 8.38
C THR A 70 11.21 -3.62 7.72
N ILE A 71 11.18 -3.63 6.39
CA ILE A 71 9.98 -4.02 5.63
C ILE A 71 9.55 -5.47 5.97
N ALA A 72 10.50 -6.34 6.35
CA ALA A 72 10.18 -7.70 6.78
C ALA A 72 9.46 -7.74 8.14
N ASP A 73 9.79 -6.84 9.07
CA ASP A 73 9.04 -6.70 10.33
C ASP A 73 7.62 -6.22 10.07
N MET A 74 7.44 -5.30 9.12
CA MET A 74 6.11 -4.85 8.69
C MET A 74 5.31 -5.95 7.98
N ALA A 75 5.97 -6.85 7.26
CA ALA A 75 5.34 -8.05 6.71
C ALA A 75 4.85 -9.01 7.82
N GLY A 76 5.56 -9.09 8.93
CA GLY A 76 5.13 -9.79 10.14
C GLY A 76 3.85 -9.19 10.74
N ASP A 77 3.72 -7.87 10.78
CA ASP A 77 2.50 -7.20 11.23
C ASP A 77 1.28 -7.54 10.34
N VAL A 78 1.50 -7.58 9.02
CA VAL A 78 0.44 -7.97 8.05
C VAL A 78 -0.04 -9.39 8.33
N ARG A 79 0.89 -10.33 8.59
CA ARG A 79 0.56 -11.71 8.94
C ARG A 79 -0.29 -11.77 10.22
N GLU A 80 0.07 -10.99 11.24
CA GLU A 80 -0.68 -10.91 12.50
C GLU A 80 -2.10 -10.37 12.29
N VAL A 81 -2.28 -9.36 11.42
CA VAL A 81 -3.62 -8.86 11.05
C VAL A 81 -4.45 -9.94 10.34
N ILE A 82 -3.85 -10.72 9.44
CA ILE A 82 -4.54 -11.83 8.75
C ILE A 82 -5.03 -12.88 9.78
N GLU A 83 -4.19 -13.21 10.76
CA GLU A 83 -4.54 -14.14 11.84
C GLU A 83 -5.66 -13.59 12.73
N ASP A 84 -5.55 -12.32 13.18
CA ASP A 84 -6.54 -11.67 14.05
C ASP A 84 -7.90 -11.50 13.33
N ALA A 85 -7.88 -11.25 12.02
CA ALA A 85 -9.08 -11.18 11.18
C ALA A 85 -9.73 -12.55 10.92
N GLN A 86 -9.09 -13.63 11.37
CA GLN A 86 -9.53 -15.01 11.20
C GLN A 86 -9.77 -15.40 9.74
N VAL A 87 -8.88 -14.95 8.84
CA VAL A 87 -8.91 -15.32 7.43
C VAL A 87 -7.76 -16.27 7.11
N SER A 88 -8.05 -17.37 6.43
CA SER A 88 -7.03 -18.38 6.09
C SER A 88 -6.12 -17.93 4.95
N ARG A 89 -6.68 -17.22 3.97
CA ARG A 89 -5.94 -16.69 2.82
C ARG A 89 -6.59 -15.38 2.35
N VAL A 90 -5.77 -14.42 1.93
CA VAL A 90 -6.20 -13.09 1.53
C VAL A 90 -5.53 -12.65 0.22
N THR A 91 -6.25 -11.91 -0.62
CA THR A 91 -5.59 -11.15 -1.70
C THR A 91 -5.07 -9.85 -1.11
N ILE A 92 -3.76 -9.60 -1.22
CA ILE A 92 -3.14 -8.39 -0.71
C ILE A 92 -3.06 -7.36 -1.84
N VAL A 93 -3.54 -6.17 -1.57
CA VAL A 93 -3.45 -5.01 -2.45
C VAL A 93 -2.54 -3.99 -1.78
N GLY A 94 -1.36 -3.78 -2.33
CA GLY A 94 -0.38 -2.87 -1.74
C GLY A 94 0.00 -1.74 -2.68
N GLN A 95 0.02 -0.51 -2.18
CA GLN A 95 0.53 0.64 -2.92
C GLN A 95 1.90 1.08 -2.40
N SER A 96 2.85 1.39 -3.31
CA SER A 96 4.16 1.93 -2.96
C SER A 96 4.89 1.02 -1.94
N MET A 97 5.25 1.52 -0.76
CA MET A 97 5.80 0.72 0.36
C MET A 97 4.88 -0.46 0.72
N GLY A 98 3.55 -0.27 0.71
CA GLY A 98 2.60 -1.37 0.94
C GLY A 98 2.73 -2.51 -0.08
N GLY A 99 3.13 -2.20 -1.31
CA GLY A 99 3.46 -3.19 -2.34
C GLY A 99 4.78 -3.93 -2.06
N MET A 100 5.78 -3.26 -1.46
CA MET A 100 7.02 -3.90 -1.01
C MET A 100 6.75 -4.87 0.15
N ILE A 101 5.92 -4.44 1.10
CA ILE A 101 5.45 -5.30 2.21
C ILE A 101 4.70 -6.52 1.67
N ALA A 102 3.75 -6.31 0.75
CA ALA A 102 2.95 -7.38 0.16
C ALA A 102 3.80 -8.45 -0.55
N GLN A 103 4.86 -8.05 -1.26
CA GLN A 103 5.82 -8.97 -1.88
C GLN A 103 6.50 -9.84 -0.81
N LEU A 104 6.97 -9.25 0.28
CA LEU A 104 7.62 -9.99 1.37
C LEU A 104 6.65 -10.93 2.10
N VAL A 105 5.40 -10.51 2.33
CA VAL A 105 4.38 -11.42 2.88
C VAL A 105 4.19 -12.63 1.99
N ALA A 106 4.06 -12.42 0.67
CA ALA A 106 3.84 -13.53 -0.27
C ALA A 106 5.05 -14.47 -0.41
N LEU A 107 6.27 -13.94 -0.29
CA LEU A 107 7.51 -14.73 -0.35
C LEU A 107 7.79 -15.49 0.94
N ASN A 108 7.45 -14.90 2.09
CA ASN A 108 7.78 -15.49 3.39
C ASN A 108 6.62 -16.30 4.00
N HIS A 109 5.38 -16.02 3.59
CA HIS A 109 4.14 -16.62 4.09
C HIS A 109 3.17 -16.96 2.94
N PRO A 110 3.60 -17.76 1.94
CA PRO A 110 2.78 -18.03 0.75
C PRO A 110 1.46 -18.74 1.10
N GLU A 111 1.39 -19.42 2.23
CA GLU A 111 0.20 -20.14 2.71
C GLU A 111 -0.98 -19.21 3.02
N VAL A 112 -0.73 -17.96 3.41
CA VAL A 112 -1.78 -16.99 3.75
C VAL A 112 -2.13 -16.04 2.60
N VAL A 113 -1.40 -16.09 1.46
CA VAL A 113 -1.63 -15.21 0.32
C VAL A 113 -2.37 -15.93 -0.79
N ALA A 114 -3.50 -15.37 -1.22
CA ALA A 114 -4.30 -15.90 -2.32
C ALA A 114 -3.97 -15.23 -3.67
N GLY A 115 -3.55 -13.96 -3.65
CA GLY A 115 -3.18 -13.18 -4.82
C GLY A 115 -2.57 -11.85 -4.43
N LEU A 116 -1.95 -11.16 -5.38
CA LEU A 116 -1.33 -9.84 -5.21
C LEU A 116 -1.86 -8.84 -6.23
N VAL A 117 -2.16 -7.62 -5.78
CA VAL A 117 -2.34 -6.46 -6.66
C VAL A 117 -1.39 -5.36 -6.18
N LEU A 118 -0.43 -5.02 -7.01
CA LEU A 118 0.69 -4.15 -6.63
C LEU A 118 0.61 -2.85 -7.44
N PHE A 119 0.39 -1.74 -6.73
CA PHE A 119 0.33 -0.41 -7.30
C PHE A 119 1.67 0.31 -7.16
N TYR A 120 2.18 0.85 -8.25
CA TYR A 120 3.37 1.72 -8.33
C TYR A 120 4.47 1.37 -7.31
N THR A 121 4.89 0.14 -7.32
CA THR A 121 5.91 -0.41 -6.41
C THR A 121 7.09 -1.03 -7.17
N THR A 122 8.07 -1.51 -6.43
CA THR A 122 9.30 -2.09 -6.97
C THR A 122 9.76 -3.26 -6.08
N PRO A 123 10.51 -4.23 -6.62
CA PRO A 123 11.15 -5.28 -5.82
C PRO A 123 12.49 -4.84 -5.21
N THR A 124 13.02 -3.67 -5.58
CA THR A 124 14.35 -3.21 -5.20
C THR A 124 14.38 -1.67 -5.06
N PRO A 125 15.19 -1.10 -4.13
CA PRO A 125 15.27 0.35 -3.96
C PRO A 125 15.81 1.12 -5.19
N ILE A 126 16.45 0.45 -6.15
CA ILE A 126 17.10 1.09 -7.31
C ILE A 126 16.13 1.89 -8.20
N ASP A 127 14.85 1.52 -8.20
CA ASP A 127 13.83 2.19 -9.01
C ASP A 127 13.17 3.38 -8.27
N ILE A 128 13.55 3.61 -7.02
CA ILE A 128 13.04 4.71 -6.18
C ILE A 128 13.87 5.97 -6.45
N ASN A 129 13.20 7.11 -6.64
CA ASN A 129 13.86 8.39 -6.80
C ASN A 129 14.70 8.71 -5.54
N GLU A 130 15.98 9.01 -5.74
CA GLU A 130 16.92 9.29 -4.66
C GLU A 130 16.46 10.43 -3.72
N ASN A 131 15.71 11.38 -4.24
CA ASN A 131 15.15 12.47 -3.43
C ASN A 131 14.27 11.96 -2.28
N VAL A 132 13.64 10.80 -2.40
CA VAL A 132 12.90 10.17 -1.29
C VAL A 132 13.80 9.98 -0.07
N PHE A 133 15.07 9.70 -0.29
CA PHE A 133 16.03 9.38 0.78
C PHE A 133 16.89 10.58 1.21
N THR A 134 17.05 11.58 0.36
CA THR A 134 17.96 12.70 0.59
C THR A 134 17.23 13.98 1.03
N SER A 135 15.93 14.10 0.76
CA SER A 135 15.15 15.25 1.22
C SER A 135 15.03 15.29 2.73
N GLU A 136 15.09 16.49 3.29
CA GLU A 136 14.84 16.73 4.72
C GLU A 136 13.42 16.29 5.09
N ILE A 137 13.29 15.58 6.21
CA ILE A 137 11.99 15.29 6.79
C ILE A 137 11.60 16.48 7.67
N VAL A 138 10.59 17.21 7.23
CA VAL A 138 9.99 18.27 8.01
C VAL A 138 8.82 17.69 8.80
N VAL A 139 8.98 17.62 10.13
CA VAL A 139 7.91 17.16 11.02
C VAL A 139 6.96 18.34 11.28
N PRO A 140 5.71 18.29 10.85
CA PRO A 140 4.76 19.37 11.05
C PRO A 140 4.44 19.53 12.54
N GLN A 141 4.35 20.77 13.00
CA GLN A 141 4.05 21.10 14.40
C GLN A 141 2.56 21.44 14.59
N THR A 142 1.87 21.71 13.50
CA THR A 142 0.46 22.09 13.51
C THR A 142 -0.32 21.30 12.45
N ARG A 143 -1.64 21.25 12.64
CA ARG A 143 -2.56 20.64 11.67
C ARG A 143 -2.46 21.30 10.29
N GLU A 144 -2.34 22.60 10.25
CA GLU A 144 -2.21 23.40 9.03
C GLU A 144 -0.91 23.09 8.29
N GLU A 145 0.20 22.96 9.01
CA GLU A 145 1.49 22.55 8.44
C GLU A 145 1.44 21.12 7.88
N ALA A 146 0.81 20.19 8.60
CA ALA A 146 0.62 18.82 8.13
C ALA A 146 -0.20 18.77 6.83
N ILE A 147 -1.29 19.53 6.77
CA ILE A 147 -2.11 19.64 5.55
C ILE A 147 -1.29 20.25 4.40
N ALA A 148 -0.55 21.33 4.66
CA ALA A 148 0.24 22.00 3.63
C ALA A 148 1.35 21.10 3.08
N GLY A 149 2.08 20.41 3.96
CA GLY A 149 3.14 19.46 3.58
C GLY A 149 2.59 18.28 2.78
N PHE A 150 1.48 17.69 3.23
CA PHE A 150 0.82 16.60 2.52
C PHE A 150 0.38 17.01 1.10
N LEU A 151 -0.24 18.19 0.96
CA LEU A 151 -0.68 18.70 -0.35
C LEU A 151 0.50 19.01 -1.27
N ALA A 152 1.59 19.57 -0.74
CA ALA A 152 2.79 19.85 -1.53
C ALA A 152 3.39 18.55 -2.08
N GLY A 153 3.67 17.57 -1.22
CA GLY A 153 4.23 16.28 -1.63
C GLY A 153 3.35 15.53 -2.63
N ASN A 154 2.03 15.50 -2.42
CA ASN A 154 1.12 14.85 -3.37
C ASN A 154 0.99 15.59 -4.70
N ARG A 155 1.13 16.92 -4.72
CA ARG A 155 1.08 17.68 -5.96
C ARG A 155 2.31 17.44 -6.83
N ASP A 156 3.48 17.28 -6.22
CA ASP A 156 4.73 17.00 -6.93
C ASP A 156 4.72 15.61 -7.60
N THR A 157 3.87 14.72 -7.13
CA THR A 157 3.75 13.34 -7.60
C THR A 157 2.42 13.05 -8.29
N ALA A 158 1.55 14.07 -8.41
CA ALA A 158 0.23 13.95 -9.00
C ALA A 158 0.30 13.61 -10.50
N SER A 159 -0.78 13.04 -10.97
CA SER A 159 -0.93 12.61 -12.36
C SER A 159 -1.11 13.79 -13.30
N PRO A 160 -0.28 13.98 -14.33
CA PRO A 160 -0.45 15.08 -15.27
C PRO A 160 -1.71 14.98 -16.15
N ALA A 161 -2.24 13.77 -16.38
CA ALA A 161 -3.41 13.56 -17.23
C ALA A 161 -4.73 13.39 -16.45
N TYR A 162 -4.69 13.32 -15.13
CA TYR A 162 -5.88 13.11 -14.30
C TYR A 162 -6.08 14.29 -13.34
N ALA A 163 -7.36 14.68 -13.15
CA ALA A 163 -7.68 15.82 -12.31
C ALA A 163 -7.29 15.55 -10.84
N TYR A 164 -6.46 16.41 -10.26
CA TYR A 164 -6.08 16.38 -8.87
C TYR A 164 -7.24 16.87 -7.98
N ASP A 165 -7.73 16.01 -7.09
CA ASP A 165 -8.80 16.33 -6.13
C ASP A 165 -8.22 17.03 -4.89
N GLU A 166 -7.74 18.27 -5.04
CA GLU A 166 -7.16 19.02 -3.91
C GLU A 166 -8.14 19.14 -2.71
N PRO A 167 -9.44 19.44 -2.89
CA PRO A 167 -10.36 19.48 -1.75
C PRO A 167 -10.45 18.15 -1.00
N GLY A 168 -10.45 17.04 -1.71
CA GLY A 168 -10.45 15.70 -1.12
C GLY A 168 -9.15 15.36 -0.41
N GLN A 169 -8.01 15.72 -1.01
CA GLN A 169 -6.69 15.52 -0.41
C GLN A 169 -6.50 16.38 0.86
N ARG A 170 -6.98 17.62 0.85
CA ARG A 170 -6.98 18.50 2.02
C ARG A 170 -7.80 17.92 3.18
N ARG A 171 -8.99 17.39 2.89
CA ARG A 171 -9.81 16.71 3.92
C ARG A 171 -9.11 15.47 4.46
N LEU A 172 -8.50 14.65 3.59
CA LEU A 172 -7.75 13.48 4.02
C LEU A 172 -6.61 13.85 4.96
N ALA A 173 -5.78 14.80 4.56
CA ALA A 173 -4.64 15.26 5.36
C ALA A 173 -5.08 15.73 6.75
N GLY A 174 -6.18 16.50 6.83
CA GLY A 174 -6.75 16.92 8.10
C GLY A 174 -7.22 15.75 8.96
N LEU A 175 -7.91 14.78 8.37
CA LEU A 175 -8.35 13.56 9.08
C LEU A 175 -7.17 12.69 9.54
N MET A 176 -6.11 12.58 8.73
CA MET A 176 -4.89 11.84 9.12
C MET A 176 -4.24 12.49 10.34
N TYR A 177 -4.09 13.82 10.35
CA TYR A 177 -3.53 14.53 11.50
C TYR A 177 -4.43 14.41 12.75
N ASP A 178 -5.76 14.53 12.59
CA ASP A 178 -6.72 14.41 13.69
C ASP A 178 -6.73 12.99 14.30
N ARG A 179 -6.42 11.94 13.49
CA ARG A 179 -6.27 10.56 13.98
C ARG A 179 -4.93 10.31 14.66
N ASP A 180 -3.88 10.95 14.15
CA ASP A 180 -2.51 10.73 14.59
C ASP A 180 -1.65 11.96 14.30
N PRO A 181 -1.43 12.81 15.30
CA PRO A 181 -0.52 13.95 15.18
C PRO A 181 0.96 13.56 15.37
N ASP A 182 1.26 12.32 15.81
CA ASP A 182 2.63 11.85 16.01
C ASP A 182 3.24 11.45 14.65
N GLN A 183 4.20 12.25 14.21
CA GLN A 183 4.93 12.04 12.96
C GLN A 183 6.33 11.44 13.19
N SER A 184 6.62 10.93 14.39
CA SER A 184 7.94 10.38 14.76
C SER A 184 8.34 9.16 13.94
N GLY A 185 7.36 8.44 13.37
CA GLY A 185 7.57 7.27 12.52
C GLY A 185 8.12 7.53 11.12
N LEU A 186 8.04 8.78 10.62
CA LEU A 186 8.44 9.13 9.25
C LEU A 186 9.87 8.65 8.90
N THR A 187 10.83 8.93 9.79
CA THR A 187 12.22 8.54 9.57
C THR A 187 12.39 7.02 9.57
N ARG A 188 11.76 6.32 10.51
CA ARG A 188 11.88 4.86 10.63
C ARG A 188 11.30 4.12 9.43
N GLN A 189 10.13 4.52 8.95
CA GLN A 189 9.56 3.95 7.73
C GLN A 189 10.44 4.21 6.50
N ARG A 190 10.99 5.43 6.37
CA ARG A 190 11.92 5.77 5.28
C ARG A 190 13.19 4.92 5.32
N GLU A 191 13.76 4.70 6.50
CA GLU A 191 14.93 3.84 6.65
C GLU A 191 14.59 2.36 6.37
N ALA A 192 13.41 1.89 6.74
CA ALA A 192 12.96 0.55 6.37
C ALA A 192 12.89 0.34 4.85
N ILE A 193 12.39 1.36 4.11
CA ILE A 193 12.39 1.35 2.63
C ILE A 193 13.82 1.38 2.09
N ARG A 194 14.68 2.27 2.61
CA ARG A 194 16.07 2.40 2.18
C ARG A 194 16.84 1.08 2.26
N HIS A 195 16.57 0.30 3.29
CA HIS A 195 17.27 -0.95 3.60
C HIS A 195 16.45 -2.19 3.20
N MET A 196 15.40 -2.05 2.37
CA MET A 196 14.71 -3.23 1.88
C MET A 196 15.66 -4.10 1.05
N PRO A 197 15.59 -5.43 1.19
CA PRO A 197 16.37 -6.33 0.35
C PRO A 197 15.94 -6.24 -1.12
N ASP A 198 16.86 -6.52 -2.04
CA ASP A 198 16.50 -6.77 -3.42
C ASP A 198 15.79 -8.15 -3.51
N LEU A 199 14.53 -8.13 -3.93
CA LEU A 199 13.69 -9.32 -4.03
C LEU A 199 13.71 -9.96 -5.41
N THR A 200 14.43 -9.37 -6.37
CA THR A 200 14.36 -9.73 -7.79
C THR A 200 14.58 -11.23 -8.03
N GLU A 201 15.58 -11.83 -7.39
CA GLU A 201 15.91 -13.26 -7.56
C GLU A 201 14.86 -14.19 -6.92
N ARG A 202 14.07 -13.69 -5.95
CA ARG A 202 13.04 -14.46 -5.26
C ARG A 202 11.66 -14.37 -5.93
N LEU A 203 11.43 -13.41 -6.82
CA LEU A 203 10.12 -13.20 -7.45
C LEU A 203 9.58 -14.43 -8.20
N PRO A 204 10.41 -15.29 -8.82
CA PRO A 204 9.91 -16.54 -9.43
C PRO A 204 9.29 -17.53 -8.43
N GLU A 205 9.48 -17.36 -7.12
CA GLU A 205 8.82 -18.17 -6.09
C GLU A 205 7.31 -17.84 -5.98
N LEU A 206 6.87 -16.67 -6.49
CA LEU A 206 5.48 -16.23 -6.46
C LEU A 206 4.65 -17.02 -7.48
N THR A 207 3.77 -17.87 -7.01
CA THR A 207 2.90 -18.74 -7.85
C THR A 207 1.43 -18.30 -7.85
N VAL A 208 1.06 -17.36 -6.99
CA VAL A 208 -0.29 -16.81 -6.90
C VAL A 208 -0.56 -15.83 -8.04
N PRO A 209 -1.83 -15.58 -8.43
CA PRO A 209 -2.16 -14.54 -9.40
C PRO A 209 -1.62 -13.18 -8.95
N VAL A 210 -0.96 -12.46 -9.87
CA VAL A 210 -0.37 -11.14 -9.63
C VAL A 210 -0.87 -10.16 -10.67
N ALA A 211 -1.34 -8.99 -10.24
CA ALA A 211 -1.61 -7.85 -11.11
C ALA A 211 -0.74 -6.66 -10.68
N LEU A 212 -0.14 -6.00 -11.66
CA LEU A 212 0.75 -4.86 -11.51
C LEU A 212 0.10 -3.64 -12.15
N ILE A 213 -0.02 -2.55 -11.40
CA ILE A 213 -0.62 -1.30 -11.88
C ILE A 213 0.38 -0.17 -11.63
N HIS A 214 0.78 0.57 -12.69
CA HIS A 214 1.76 1.64 -12.55
C HIS A 214 1.47 2.81 -13.49
N GLY A 215 1.75 4.00 -13.00
CA GLY A 215 1.74 5.22 -13.81
C GLY A 215 3.05 5.37 -14.60
N ARG A 216 2.96 5.70 -15.89
CA ARG A 216 4.17 5.96 -16.69
C ARG A 216 4.89 7.24 -16.28
N ASP A 217 4.17 8.16 -15.66
CA ASP A 217 4.64 9.47 -15.24
C ASP A 217 4.87 9.56 -13.72
N ASP A 218 5.05 8.41 -13.07
CA ASP A 218 5.39 8.31 -11.66
C ASP A 218 6.80 8.88 -11.41
N ALA A 219 6.86 9.95 -10.60
CA ALA A 219 8.09 10.65 -10.26
C ALA A 219 8.79 10.08 -9.01
N LEU A 220 8.10 9.26 -8.20
CA LEU A 220 8.67 8.67 -6.97
C LEU A 220 9.28 7.30 -7.21
N ILE A 221 8.52 6.40 -7.83
CA ILE A 221 8.99 5.05 -8.18
C ILE A 221 8.86 4.90 -9.69
N SER A 222 9.97 4.68 -10.36
CA SER A 222 9.95 4.46 -11.80
C SER A 222 9.08 3.24 -12.16
N HIS A 223 8.24 3.35 -13.19
CA HIS A 223 7.48 2.22 -13.71
C HIS A 223 8.36 1.03 -14.15
N ARG A 224 9.69 1.22 -14.23
CA ARG A 224 10.67 0.14 -14.41
C ARG A 224 10.60 -0.88 -13.28
N GLY A 225 10.21 -0.48 -12.06
CA GLY A 225 9.96 -1.42 -10.96
C GLY A 225 8.89 -2.46 -11.32
N SER A 226 7.73 -2.02 -11.86
CA SER A 226 6.70 -2.95 -12.33
C SER A 226 7.10 -3.74 -13.58
N LEU A 227 7.91 -3.17 -14.48
CA LEU A 227 8.48 -3.95 -15.59
C LEU A 227 9.37 -5.06 -15.06
N ARG A 228 10.27 -4.77 -14.12
CA ARG A 228 11.14 -5.77 -13.46
C ARG A 228 10.32 -6.87 -12.77
N LEU A 229 9.24 -6.49 -12.06
CA LEU A 229 8.30 -7.47 -11.48
C LEU A 229 7.69 -8.37 -12.55
N SER A 230 7.22 -7.82 -13.68
CA SER A 230 6.58 -8.58 -14.74
C SER A 230 7.55 -9.50 -15.50
N GLU A 231 8.82 -9.12 -15.60
CA GLU A 231 9.88 -9.95 -16.21
C GLU A 231 10.20 -11.18 -15.36
N GLN A 232 10.13 -11.06 -14.03
CA GLN A 232 10.44 -12.14 -13.09
C GLN A 232 9.21 -12.97 -12.69
N ILE A 233 8.00 -12.45 -12.91
CA ILE A 233 6.73 -13.14 -12.66
C ILE A 233 5.97 -13.26 -13.98
N PRO A 234 6.26 -14.28 -14.82
CA PRO A 234 5.75 -14.35 -16.21
C PRO A 234 4.23 -14.40 -16.34
N HIS A 235 3.51 -14.78 -15.29
CA HIS A 235 2.05 -14.82 -15.24
C HIS A 235 1.42 -13.54 -14.67
N ALA A 236 2.22 -12.52 -14.35
CA ALA A 236 1.69 -11.26 -13.85
C ALA A 236 0.97 -10.47 -14.96
N GLU A 237 -0.22 -9.97 -14.64
CA GLU A 237 -0.95 -9.02 -15.48
C GLU A 237 -0.38 -7.62 -15.25
N LEU A 238 0.15 -6.96 -16.29
CA LEU A 238 0.77 -5.63 -16.19
C LEU A 238 -0.10 -4.55 -16.86
N HIS A 239 -0.43 -3.51 -16.10
CA HIS A 239 -1.17 -2.32 -16.54
C HIS A 239 -0.33 -1.07 -16.37
N LEU A 240 0.07 -0.45 -17.49
CA LEU A 240 0.78 0.82 -17.51
C LEU A 240 -0.15 1.93 -18.02
N TYR A 241 -0.39 2.94 -17.18
CA TYR A 241 -1.29 4.04 -17.48
C TYR A 241 -0.50 5.30 -17.88
N PRO A 242 -0.61 5.77 -19.15
CA PRO A 242 -0.03 7.05 -19.55
C PRO A 242 -0.66 8.20 -18.76
N GLY A 243 0.15 9.16 -18.33
CA GLY A 243 -0.30 10.32 -17.58
C GLY A 243 -0.73 10.05 -16.13
N LEU A 244 -0.56 8.83 -15.63
CA LEU A 244 -0.73 8.52 -14.22
C LEU A 244 0.60 8.72 -13.49
N GLY A 245 0.55 9.42 -12.36
CA GLY A 245 1.64 9.62 -11.41
C GLY A 245 1.61 8.57 -10.28
N HIS A 246 2.10 8.99 -9.10
CA HIS A 246 2.18 8.13 -7.91
C HIS A 246 0.90 8.25 -7.05
N GLU A 247 -0.25 7.84 -7.58
CA GLU A 247 -1.53 7.95 -6.88
C GLU A 247 -2.58 6.93 -7.32
N ILE A 248 -3.57 6.70 -6.48
CA ILE A 248 -4.82 5.99 -6.84
C ILE A 248 -5.80 7.01 -7.43
N ALA A 249 -5.56 7.43 -8.69
CA ALA A 249 -6.33 8.48 -9.35
C ALA A 249 -7.84 8.12 -9.45
N ARG A 250 -8.71 9.01 -8.92
CA ARG A 250 -10.16 8.77 -8.84
C ARG A 250 -10.82 8.39 -10.17
N PRO A 251 -10.47 8.98 -11.33
CA PRO A 251 -11.03 8.59 -12.62
C PRO A 251 -10.79 7.13 -13.01
N LEU A 252 -9.76 6.49 -12.46
CA LEU A 252 -9.38 5.11 -12.74
C LEU A 252 -9.90 4.09 -11.71
N TRP A 253 -10.63 4.51 -10.69
CA TRP A 253 -11.10 3.62 -9.62
C TRP A 253 -11.92 2.43 -10.13
N THR A 254 -12.72 2.61 -11.17
CA THR A 254 -13.51 1.52 -11.76
C THR A 254 -12.61 0.45 -12.35
N ASP A 255 -11.56 0.84 -13.06
CA ASP A 255 -10.58 -0.06 -13.66
C ASP A 255 -9.75 -0.77 -12.57
N PHE A 256 -9.29 -0.01 -11.58
CA PHE A 256 -8.53 -0.56 -10.46
C PHE A 256 -9.35 -1.58 -9.66
N ALA A 257 -10.59 -1.22 -9.29
CA ALA A 257 -11.49 -2.15 -8.60
C ALA A 257 -11.86 -3.37 -9.48
N GLY A 258 -11.91 -3.20 -10.79
CA GLY A 258 -12.08 -4.27 -11.75
C GLY A 258 -10.90 -5.24 -11.74
N THR A 259 -9.67 -4.72 -11.78
CA THR A 259 -8.43 -5.52 -11.73
C THR A 259 -8.31 -6.28 -10.41
N ILE A 260 -8.58 -5.62 -9.27
CA ILE A 260 -8.60 -6.29 -7.95
C ILE A 260 -9.58 -7.47 -7.97
N ALA A 261 -10.82 -7.24 -8.43
CA ALA A 261 -11.83 -8.30 -8.46
C ALA A 261 -11.46 -9.47 -9.39
N ARG A 262 -10.84 -9.20 -10.55
CA ARG A 262 -10.33 -10.25 -11.46
C ARG A 262 -9.24 -11.08 -10.80
N THR A 263 -8.27 -10.44 -10.14
CA THR A 263 -7.20 -11.14 -9.42
C THR A 263 -7.77 -12.05 -8.33
N VAL A 264 -8.75 -11.57 -7.56
CA VAL A 264 -9.46 -12.40 -6.56
C VAL A 264 -10.17 -13.58 -7.22
N HIS A 265 -10.83 -13.36 -8.36
CA HIS A 265 -11.50 -14.45 -9.08
C HIS A 265 -10.51 -15.52 -9.57
N HIS A 266 -9.39 -15.14 -10.15
CA HIS A 266 -8.33 -16.05 -10.56
C HIS A 266 -7.77 -16.85 -9.37
N ALA A 267 -7.54 -16.18 -8.24
CA ALA A 267 -7.08 -16.82 -6.99
C ALA A 267 -8.08 -17.85 -6.44
N SER A 268 -9.38 -17.66 -6.70
CA SER A 268 -10.44 -18.59 -6.27
C SER A 268 -10.58 -19.79 -7.20
N ALA A 269 -10.27 -19.63 -8.47
CA ALA A 269 -10.35 -20.70 -9.49
C ALA A 269 -9.14 -21.65 -9.46
N SER A 270 -8.05 -21.25 -8.81
CA SER A 270 -6.80 -22.03 -8.69
C SER A 270 -6.74 -22.94 -7.44
N ARG A 271 -7.90 -23.15 -6.78
CA ARG A 271 -8.04 -24.02 -5.61
C ARG A 271 -8.40 -25.46 -5.96
#